data_613badf810627aa240e2f6ad7056fb05
#
_entry.id   613badf810627aa240e2f6ad7056fb05
#
_cell.length_a   1.000
_cell.length_b   1.000
_cell.length_c   1.000
_cell.angle_alpha   90.00
_cell.angle_beta   90.00
_cell.angle_gamma   90.00
#
_symmetry.space_group_name_H-M   'P 1'
#
loop_
_entity.id
_entity.type
_entity.pdbx_description
1 polymer ?
#
loop_
_entity_poly.entity_id
_entity_poly.type
_entity_poly.pdbx_seq_one_letter_code
_entity_poly.pdbx_strand_id
1 'polypeptide(L)'
;MIRMPITSLDATSAQFLKDNHIRGICLFRQNMVDEIQLKKLTADLRLILGEGALIGIDQEGGAVVRSIWVPQPPAAMSLGASDDPELCRQVGAAVARGVKALGFNWNFAPVLDLNNNVDNPVISERSFGSDPRRASELALAWMDGSLAEGVACCVKHFPGHGDTNVDSHRDLPTVNKSLEELQALELAPFQIAVSRNAPAMMTAHIVYPALDAENPATMSRPILTGLLRDQWNYQGVVITDGMDMHAIAGRYGVGNAAVRALLAGADMVMALGTTETQLETLNALTEVILSDQISLAEVQQKLQRMADLTKTYPCIDTAYQTDMADRILMSSAWKRGLTTQGDAQPPAKGSKLRLVISADVVSDGVSEAGIPAAKVSAMLASLYDVDTVTFDNADSFDWSALPDDGRFVVLASTVRIRYSKQVRDTWKPDLHLVLWNPFQMLDIQAPALITYGFAAPAIDAARAWFAAEVVASGQIPVAGFTTAAA
;
A
#
# COMPACT_ATOMS: atom_id res chain seq x y z
N MET A 1 13.49 -13.34 2.59
CA MET A 1 13.75 -11.88 2.41
C MET A 1 13.89 -11.23 3.77
N ILE A 2 14.84 -10.31 3.93
CA ILE A 2 15.07 -9.60 5.20
C ILE A 2 15.06 -8.09 4.98
N ARG A 3 15.04 -7.30 6.06
CA ARG A 3 15.42 -5.88 6.05
C ARG A 3 16.66 -5.65 6.88
N MET A 4 17.35 -4.56 6.61
CA MET A 4 18.47 -4.09 7.43
C MET A 4 18.30 -2.60 7.69
N PRO A 5 18.52 -2.09 8.91
CA PRO A 5 18.36 -0.67 9.23
C PRO A 5 19.61 0.13 8.82
N ILE A 6 20.01 0.04 7.55
CA ILE A 6 21.22 0.64 7.01
C ILE A 6 20.92 1.64 5.90
N THR A 7 21.71 2.69 5.79
CA THR A 7 21.73 3.63 4.67
C THR A 7 22.97 3.46 3.78
N SER A 8 23.93 2.65 4.20
CA SER A 8 25.12 2.23 3.44
C SER A 8 25.51 0.82 3.84
N LEU A 9 26.06 0.05 2.91
CA LEU A 9 26.51 -1.31 3.17
C LEU A 9 27.92 -1.28 3.74
N ASP A 10 28.07 -1.58 5.04
CA ASP A 10 29.35 -1.76 5.71
C ASP A 10 29.86 -3.21 5.63
N ALA A 11 31.10 -3.44 6.06
CA ALA A 11 31.73 -4.76 6.00
C ALA A 11 31.00 -5.81 6.86
N THR A 12 30.45 -5.42 8.01
CA THR A 12 29.71 -6.31 8.92
C THR A 12 28.39 -6.75 8.30
N SER A 13 27.63 -5.80 7.76
CA SER A 13 26.38 -6.07 7.06
C SER A 13 26.61 -6.92 5.81
N ALA A 14 27.64 -6.63 5.02
CA ALA A 14 28.01 -7.42 3.85
C ALA A 14 28.38 -8.86 4.22
N GLN A 15 29.14 -9.04 5.33
CA GLN A 15 29.51 -10.37 5.82
C GLN A 15 28.28 -11.15 6.30
N PHE A 16 27.38 -10.51 7.05
CA PHE A 16 26.10 -11.12 7.48
C PHE A 16 25.29 -11.66 6.30
N LEU A 17 25.15 -10.88 5.23
CA LEU A 17 24.41 -11.28 4.04
C LEU A 17 25.04 -12.51 3.35
N LYS A 18 26.38 -12.56 3.29
CA LYS A 18 27.13 -13.68 2.71
C LYS A 18 27.00 -14.95 3.54
N ASP A 19 27.28 -14.84 4.84
CA ASP A 19 27.29 -15.98 5.77
C ASP A 19 25.92 -16.67 5.86
N ASN A 20 24.86 -15.89 5.74
CA ASN A 20 23.47 -16.38 5.78
C ASN A 20 22.86 -16.62 4.39
N HIS A 21 23.66 -16.56 3.33
CA HIS A 21 23.22 -16.81 1.94
C HIS A 21 21.97 -16.00 1.52
N ILE A 22 21.83 -14.77 2.04
CA ILE A 22 20.68 -13.91 1.74
C ILE A 22 20.69 -13.54 0.26
N ARG A 23 19.50 -13.63 -0.40
CA ARG A 23 19.30 -13.24 -1.79
C ARG A 23 18.21 -12.18 -1.97
N GLY A 24 17.43 -11.92 -0.91
CA GLY A 24 16.32 -10.96 -0.94
C GLY A 24 16.41 -9.93 0.15
N ILE A 25 16.31 -8.65 -0.20
CA ILE A 25 16.23 -7.51 0.74
C ILE A 25 15.02 -6.65 0.39
N CYS A 26 14.26 -6.26 1.42
CA CYS A 26 13.24 -5.23 1.34
C CYS A 26 13.77 -3.93 1.94
N LEU A 27 13.67 -2.82 1.19
CA LEU A 27 14.07 -1.50 1.65
C LEU A 27 12.84 -0.63 1.97
N PHE A 28 12.95 0.09 3.07
CA PHE A 28 11.94 0.99 3.62
C PHE A 28 12.43 2.44 3.62
N ARG A 29 11.56 3.39 3.90
CA ARG A 29 11.89 4.82 3.95
C ARG A 29 13.12 5.13 4.82
N GLN A 30 13.30 4.42 5.92
CA GLN A 30 14.46 4.58 6.82
C GLN A 30 15.82 4.24 6.16
N ASN A 31 15.83 3.49 5.06
CA ASN A 31 17.04 3.16 4.30
C ASN A 31 17.42 4.27 3.29
N MET A 32 16.61 5.31 3.16
CA MET A 32 16.66 6.26 2.06
C MET A 32 16.93 7.66 2.57
N VAL A 33 18.07 8.24 2.20
CA VAL A 33 18.48 9.61 2.53
C VAL A 33 18.24 10.53 1.33
N ASP A 34 18.76 10.15 0.18
CA ASP A 34 18.60 10.81 -1.10
C ASP A 34 18.74 9.80 -2.26
N GLU A 35 18.53 10.26 -3.49
CA GLU A 35 18.59 9.42 -4.69
C GLU A 35 19.99 8.84 -4.93
N ILE A 36 21.05 9.61 -4.68
CA ILE A 36 22.44 9.20 -4.91
C ILE A 36 22.83 8.09 -3.92
N GLN A 37 22.53 8.32 -2.66
CA GLN A 37 22.78 7.33 -1.60
C GLN A 37 22.02 6.04 -1.88
N LEU A 38 20.74 6.12 -2.23
CA LEU A 38 19.90 4.95 -2.48
C LEU A 38 20.41 4.12 -3.67
N LYS A 39 20.76 4.76 -4.79
CA LYS A 39 21.37 4.09 -5.95
C LYS A 39 22.68 3.39 -5.58
N LYS A 40 23.51 4.04 -4.74
CA LYS A 40 24.72 3.41 -4.26
C LYS A 40 24.41 2.19 -3.39
N LEU A 41 23.50 2.30 -2.44
CA LEU A 41 23.11 1.20 -1.56
C LEU A 41 22.58 0.00 -2.36
N THR A 42 21.68 0.20 -3.32
CA THR A 42 21.13 -0.89 -4.15
C THR A 42 22.20 -1.52 -5.04
N ALA A 43 23.13 -0.73 -5.59
CA ALA A 43 24.26 -1.26 -6.34
C ALA A 43 25.20 -2.12 -5.48
N ASP A 44 25.55 -1.66 -4.28
CA ASP A 44 26.38 -2.41 -3.34
C ASP A 44 25.67 -3.72 -2.90
N LEU A 45 24.36 -3.66 -2.61
CA LEU A 45 23.55 -4.84 -2.30
C LEU A 45 23.52 -5.84 -3.44
N ARG A 46 23.29 -5.39 -4.67
CA ARG A 46 23.29 -6.26 -5.86
C ARG A 46 24.61 -7.02 -6.00
N LEU A 47 25.74 -6.37 -5.77
CA LEU A 47 27.06 -7.01 -5.83
C LEU A 47 27.23 -8.10 -4.76
N ILE A 48 26.71 -7.90 -3.55
CA ILE A 48 26.83 -8.87 -2.45
C ILE A 48 25.81 -10.01 -2.60
N LEU A 49 24.57 -9.71 -3.00
CA LEU A 49 23.52 -10.71 -3.20
C LEU A 49 23.79 -11.59 -4.44
N GLY A 50 24.50 -11.06 -5.42
CA GLY A 50 24.92 -11.77 -6.63
C GLY A 50 23.79 -12.01 -7.63
N GLU A 51 24.02 -12.97 -8.55
CA GLU A 51 22.99 -13.42 -9.48
C GLU A 51 21.78 -13.96 -8.70
N GLY A 52 20.58 -13.57 -9.10
CA GLY A 52 19.36 -13.90 -8.39
C GLY A 52 19.00 -12.94 -7.24
N ALA A 53 19.64 -11.76 -7.17
CA ALA A 53 19.27 -10.73 -6.21
C ALA A 53 17.83 -10.27 -6.39
N LEU A 54 17.09 -10.18 -5.28
CA LEU A 54 15.76 -9.58 -5.19
C LEU A 54 15.83 -8.38 -4.26
N ILE A 55 15.69 -7.18 -4.80
CA ILE A 55 15.63 -5.93 -4.04
C ILE A 55 14.22 -5.38 -4.17
N GLY A 56 13.46 -5.50 -3.07
CA GLY A 56 12.04 -5.21 -3.00
C GLY A 56 11.72 -3.86 -2.37
N ILE A 57 10.59 -3.28 -2.74
CA ILE A 57 10.05 -2.03 -2.23
C ILE A 57 8.52 -2.05 -2.24
N ASP A 58 7.88 -1.34 -1.29
CA ASP A 58 6.45 -0.99 -1.37
C ASP A 58 6.31 0.38 -2.03
N GLN A 59 6.04 0.41 -3.31
CA GLN A 59 5.76 1.62 -4.06
C GLN A 59 4.36 1.49 -4.68
N GLU A 60 3.33 1.46 -3.81
CA GLU A 60 1.94 1.26 -4.22
C GLU A 60 1.36 2.53 -4.84
N GLY A 61 1.54 3.65 -4.16
CA GLY A 61 0.94 4.95 -4.45
C GLY A 61 0.23 5.54 -3.24
N GLY A 62 -0.25 6.77 -3.37
CA GLY A 62 -0.94 7.45 -2.28
C GLY A 62 -0.07 7.62 -1.05
N ALA A 63 -0.48 7.02 0.08
CA ALA A 63 0.22 7.08 1.35
C ALA A 63 1.30 5.98 1.50
N VAL A 64 1.33 4.96 0.62
CA VAL A 64 2.33 3.88 0.65
C VAL A 64 3.34 4.09 -0.47
N VAL A 65 4.29 4.99 -0.21
CA VAL A 65 5.34 5.42 -1.13
C VAL A 65 6.66 5.53 -0.38
N ARG A 66 7.58 4.57 -0.57
CA ARG A 66 8.87 4.59 0.14
C ARG A 66 9.86 5.57 -0.50
N SER A 67 9.88 5.65 -1.83
CA SER A 67 10.74 6.61 -2.55
C SER A 67 9.94 7.80 -3.06
N ILE A 68 10.36 9.01 -2.67
CA ILE A 68 9.77 10.28 -3.09
C ILE A 68 10.54 10.97 -4.22
N TRP A 69 11.68 10.41 -4.63
CA TRP A 69 12.53 10.99 -5.70
C TRP A 69 12.10 10.58 -7.09
N VAL A 70 11.31 9.53 -7.20
CA VAL A 70 10.65 9.09 -8.43
C VAL A 70 9.25 9.73 -8.53
N PRO A 71 8.62 9.73 -9.73
CA PRO A 71 7.25 10.22 -9.87
C PRO A 71 6.31 9.50 -8.90
N GLN A 72 5.59 10.29 -8.07
CA GLN A 72 4.74 9.75 -7.01
C GLN A 72 3.36 9.39 -7.57
N PRO A 73 3.00 8.09 -7.56
CA PRO A 73 1.75 7.63 -8.15
C PRO A 73 0.55 7.95 -7.25
N PRO A 74 -0.65 8.11 -7.85
CA PRO A 74 -1.90 8.14 -7.11
C PRO A 74 -2.12 6.85 -6.31
N ALA A 75 -2.93 6.94 -5.25
CA ALA A 75 -3.44 5.76 -4.56
C ALA A 75 -4.26 4.89 -5.52
N ALA A 76 -4.36 3.60 -5.22
CA ALA A 76 -5.16 2.67 -6.01
C ALA A 76 -6.62 3.14 -6.15
N MET A 77 -7.23 3.68 -5.08
CA MET A 77 -8.60 4.20 -5.14
C MET A 77 -8.73 5.46 -5.99
N SER A 78 -7.70 6.31 -6.06
CA SER A 78 -7.66 7.45 -6.99
C SER A 78 -7.65 6.98 -8.44
N LEU A 79 -6.90 5.92 -8.75
CA LEU A 79 -6.92 5.27 -10.06
C LEU A 79 -8.28 4.59 -10.31
N GLY A 80 -8.85 3.94 -9.31
CA GLY A 80 -10.21 3.41 -9.35
C GLY A 80 -11.25 4.50 -9.66
N ALA A 81 -11.11 5.67 -9.05
CA ALA A 81 -11.98 6.81 -9.30
C ALA A 81 -11.88 7.38 -10.72
N SER A 82 -10.71 7.26 -11.36
CA SER A 82 -10.52 7.65 -12.76
C SER A 82 -11.14 6.65 -13.75
N ASP A 83 -11.37 5.42 -13.33
CA ASP A 83 -11.98 4.32 -14.06
C ASP A 83 -11.35 4.03 -15.45
N ASP A 84 -10.03 4.19 -15.57
CA ASP A 84 -9.28 4.07 -16.84
C ASP A 84 -8.15 3.04 -16.74
N PRO A 85 -8.33 1.82 -17.32
CA PRO A 85 -7.29 0.78 -17.31
C PRO A 85 -6.00 1.18 -18.02
N GLU A 86 -6.10 1.98 -19.09
CA GLU A 86 -4.91 2.42 -19.82
C GLU A 86 -4.09 3.40 -18.98
N LEU A 87 -4.74 4.31 -18.26
CA LEU A 87 -4.07 5.17 -17.27
C LEU A 87 -3.39 4.32 -16.19
N CYS A 88 -4.08 3.31 -15.65
CA CYS A 88 -3.46 2.40 -14.67
C CYS A 88 -2.21 1.71 -15.23
N ARG A 89 -2.27 1.22 -16.47
CA ARG A 89 -1.13 0.60 -17.15
C ARG A 89 0.04 1.57 -17.29
N GLN A 90 -0.22 2.80 -17.73
CA GLN A 90 0.81 3.83 -17.87
C GLN A 90 1.44 4.22 -16.54
N VAL A 91 0.61 4.36 -15.47
CA VAL A 91 1.08 4.64 -14.11
C VAL A 91 1.96 3.50 -13.60
N GLY A 92 1.53 2.25 -13.76
CA GLY A 92 2.34 1.07 -13.38
C GLY A 92 3.69 1.03 -14.09
N ALA A 93 3.71 1.35 -15.39
CA ALA A 93 4.95 1.44 -16.16
C ALA A 93 5.88 2.56 -15.65
N ALA A 94 5.33 3.75 -15.38
CA ALA A 94 6.11 4.88 -14.87
C ALA A 94 6.67 4.62 -13.46
N VAL A 95 5.89 3.96 -12.58
CA VAL A 95 6.38 3.50 -11.26
C VAL A 95 7.55 2.54 -11.44
N ALA A 96 7.38 1.53 -12.31
CA ALA A 96 8.41 0.54 -12.57
C ALA A 96 9.72 1.16 -13.10
N ARG A 97 9.63 2.08 -14.08
CA ARG A 97 10.81 2.81 -14.54
C ARG A 97 11.51 3.55 -13.41
N GLY A 98 10.74 4.21 -12.56
CA GLY A 98 11.27 4.95 -11.43
C GLY A 98 11.99 4.04 -10.41
N VAL A 99 11.36 2.96 -9.94
CA VAL A 99 11.98 2.06 -8.95
C VAL A 99 13.14 1.29 -9.55
N LYS A 100 13.07 0.89 -10.82
CA LYS A 100 14.17 0.25 -11.55
C LYS A 100 15.39 1.17 -11.64
N ALA A 101 15.19 2.46 -11.89
CA ALA A 101 16.26 3.46 -11.91
C ALA A 101 16.97 3.62 -10.57
N LEU A 102 16.30 3.26 -9.47
CA LEU A 102 16.85 3.23 -8.12
C LEU A 102 17.45 1.86 -7.75
N GLY A 103 17.47 0.90 -8.68
CA GLY A 103 18.07 -0.42 -8.49
C GLY A 103 17.15 -1.49 -7.90
N PHE A 104 15.84 -1.25 -7.83
CA PHE A 104 14.86 -2.26 -7.43
C PHE A 104 14.43 -3.10 -8.63
N ASN A 105 14.14 -4.38 -8.39
CA ASN A 105 13.58 -5.29 -9.39
C ASN A 105 12.28 -5.96 -8.95
N TRP A 106 11.80 -5.68 -7.74
CA TRP A 106 10.54 -6.22 -7.20
C TRP A 106 9.74 -5.14 -6.49
N ASN A 107 8.50 -4.92 -6.92
CA ASN A 107 7.56 -4.03 -6.23
C ASN A 107 6.43 -4.83 -5.59
N PHE A 108 6.18 -4.64 -4.28
CA PHE A 108 5.08 -5.26 -3.56
C PHE A 108 3.76 -4.50 -3.82
N ALA A 109 3.36 -4.51 -5.07
CA ALA A 109 2.15 -3.93 -5.64
C ALA A 109 1.77 -4.69 -6.93
N PRO A 110 0.52 -4.59 -7.41
CA PRO A 110 -0.60 -3.83 -6.85
C PRO A 110 -1.32 -4.56 -5.72
N VAL A 111 -2.10 -3.79 -4.93
CA VAL A 111 -3.05 -4.34 -3.95
C VAL A 111 -4.29 -4.83 -4.70
N LEU A 112 -4.71 -6.07 -4.43
CA LEU A 112 -5.93 -6.69 -4.98
C LEU A 112 -7.07 -6.79 -3.96
N ASP A 113 -6.83 -6.36 -2.73
CA ASP A 113 -7.87 -6.33 -1.71
C ASP A 113 -9.01 -5.44 -2.13
N LEU A 114 -10.25 -5.93 -2.02
CA LEU A 114 -11.45 -5.17 -2.32
C LEU A 114 -11.88 -4.35 -1.11
N ASN A 115 -12.28 -3.10 -1.32
CA ASN A 115 -12.79 -2.28 -0.25
C ASN A 115 -14.30 -2.49 -0.05
N ASN A 116 -14.66 -3.55 0.65
CA ASN A 116 -16.04 -3.91 0.97
C ASN A 116 -16.42 -3.63 2.45
N ASN A 117 -15.51 -3.02 3.21
CA ASN A 117 -15.72 -2.57 4.57
C ASN A 117 -15.16 -1.16 4.74
N VAL A 118 -16.03 -0.17 4.92
CA VAL A 118 -15.65 1.25 5.10
C VAL A 118 -14.89 1.53 6.39
N ASP A 119 -14.98 0.63 7.37
CA ASP A 119 -14.29 0.74 8.66
C ASP A 119 -12.97 -0.07 8.67
N ASN A 120 -12.55 -0.61 7.52
CA ASN A 120 -11.26 -1.28 7.40
C ASN A 120 -10.11 -0.31 7.70
N PRO A 121 -9.28 -0.58 8.72
CA PRO A 121 -8.26 0.37 9.17
C PRO A 121 -6.96 0.34 8.32
N VAL A 122 -6.82 -0.59 7.38
CA VAL A 122 -5.54 -0.87 6.68
C VAL A 122 -5.62 -0.65 5.18
N ILE A 123 -6.69 -1.09 4.54
CA ILE A 123 -6.80 -1.09 3.07
C ILE A 123 -7.26 0.26 2.54
N SER A 124 -8.46 0.72 2.91
CA SER A 124 -8.95 2.06 2.55
C SER A 124 -8.57 2.47 1.12
N GLU A 125 -7.84 3.58 0.94
CA GLU A 125 -7.40 4.14 -0.35
C GLU A 125 -6.44 3.24 -1.15
N ARG A 126 -5.92 2.17 -0.55
CA ARG A 126 -5.02 1.21 -1.21
C ARG A 126 -5.75 0.24 -2.13
N SER A 127 -7.08 0.15 -2.06
CA SER A 127 -7.91 -0.67 -2.95
C SER A 127 -8.33 0.09 -4.21
N PHE A 128 -8.39 -0.59 -5.36
CA PHE A 128 -8.93 -0.02 -6.60
C PHE A 128 -10.46 0.13 -6.57
N GLY A 129 -11.14 -0.45 -5.59
CA GLY A 129 -12.58 -0.34 -5.44
C GLY A 129 -13.22 -1.55 -4.76
N SER A 130 -14.55 -1.63 -4.81
CA SER A 130 -15.33 -2.72 -4.21
C SER A 130 -15.90 -3.73 -5.22
N ASP A 131 -15.95 -3.40 -6.50
CA ASP A 131 -16.37 -4.34 -7.54
C ASP A 131 -15.20 -5.27 -7.91
N PRO A 132 -15.31 -6.60 -7.69
CA PRO A 132 -14.18 -7.51 -7.88
C PRO A 132 -13.68 -7.55 -9.32
N ARG A 133 -14.58 -7.43 -10.30
CA ARG A 133 -14.19 -7.48 -11.71
C ARG A 133 -13.48 -6.21 -12.14
N ARG A 134 -14.07 -5.05 -11.80
CA ARG A 134 -13.49 -3.76 -12.20
C ARG A 134 -12.21 -3.44 -11.46
N ALA A 135 -12.15 -3.67 -10.15
CA ALA A 135 -10.94 -3.50 -9.37
C ALA A 135 -9.79 -4.39 -9.90
N SER A 136 -10.09 -5.64 -10.25
CA SER A 136 -9.09 -6.54 -10.86
C SER A 136 -8.59 -6.03 -12.21
N GLU A 137 -9.49 -5.57 -13.07
CA GLU A 137 -9.13 -5.04 -14.40
C GLU A 137 -8.14 -3.88 -14.27
N LEU A 138 -8.41 -2.92 -13.38
CA LEU A 138 -7.56 -1.76 -13.15
C LEU A 138 -6.21 -2.15 -12.50
N ALA A 139 -6.24 -2.98 -11.46
CA ALA A 139 -5.05 -3.43 -10.77
C ALA A 139 -4.12 -4.26 -11.68
N LEU A 140 -4.68 -5.15 -12.49
CA LEU A 140 -3.90 -5.98 -13.40
C LEU A 140 -3.40 -5.20 -14.63
N ALA A 141 -4.11 -4.17 -15.06
CA ALA A 141 -3.57 -3.22 -16.04
C ALA A 141 -2.33 -2.49 -15.48
N TRP A 142 -2.37 -2.06 -14.22
CA TRP A 142 -1.22 -1.49 -13.52
C TRP A 142 -0.05 -2.49 -13.47
N MET A 143 -0.33 -3.76 -13.11
CA MET A 143 0.65 -4.85 -13.09
C MET A 143 1.28 -5.03 -14.48
N ASP A 144 0.47 -5.13 -15.54
CA ASP A 144 0.96 -5.29 -16.92
C ASP A 144 1.95 -4.18 -17.30
N GLY A 145 1.66 -2.93 -16.91
CA GLY A 145 2.57 -1.80 -17.11
C GLY A 145 3.91 -1.99 -16.42
N SER A 146 3.91 -2.42 -15.16
CA SER A 146 5.14 -2.67 -14.41
C SER A 146 5.97 -3.82 -15.01
N LEU A 147 5.31 -4.93 -15.36
CA LEU A 147 5.97 -6.10 -15.94
C LEU A 147 6.60 -5.79 -17.30
N ALA A 148 5.96 -4.96 -18.11
CA ALA A 148 6.49 -4.51 -19.40
C ALA A 148 7.81 -3.73 -19.27
N GLU A 149 8.03 -3.04 -18.15
CA GLU A 149 9.26 -2.32 -17.84
C GLU A 149 10.31 -3.21 -17.14
N GLY A 150 9.99 -4.48 -16.89
CA GLY A 150 10.92 -5.46 -16.31
C GLY A 150 11.08 -5.34 -14.78
N VAL A 151 10.06 -4.88 -14.08
CA VAL A 151 9.97 -4.94 -12.61
C VAL A 151 8.89 -5.93 -12.21
N ALA A 152 9.26 -6.91 -11.41
CA ALA A 152 8.31 -7.90 -10.89
C ALA A 152 7.28 -7.23 -9.99
N CYS A 153 6.03 -7.67 -10.09
CA CYS A 153 4.94 -7.31 -9.19
C CYS A 153 4.71 -8.42 -8.17
N CYS A 154 4.22 -8.03 -6.99
CA CYS A 154 3.69 -8.95 -5.99
C CYS A 154 2.28 -8.50 -5.63
N VAL A 155 1.28 -9.23 -6.12
CA VAL A 155 -0.12 -8.95 -5.80
C VAL A 155 -0.42 -9.34 -4.36
N LYS A 156 -1.26 -8.54 -3.64
CA LYS A 156 -1.46 -8.69 -2.20
C LYS A 156 -2.84 -8.21 -1.73
N HIS A 157 -3.31 -8.70 -0.58
CA HIS A 157 -2.77 -9.68 0.36
C HIS A 157 -3.66 -10.94 0.33
N PHE A 158 -3.18 -12.01 -0.27
CA PHE A 158 -3.96 -13.24 -0.48
C PHE A 158 -4.37 -13.92 0.84
N PRO A 159 -5.63 -14.34 1.01
CA PRO A 159 -6.73 -14.41 0.03
C PRO A 159 -7.67 -13.18 0.00
N GLY A 160 -7.31 -12.05 0.61
CA GLY A 160 -8.02 -10.78 0.56
C GLY A 160 -8.14 -10.10 1.93
N HIS A 161 -7.71 -8.86 2.08
CA HIS A 161 -7.66 -8.13 3.36
C HIS A 161 -8.76 -7.06 3.49
N GLY A 162 -9.67 -6.97 2.51
CA GLY A 162 -10.59 -5.83 2.40
C GLY A 162 -11.72 -5.79 3.43
N ASP A 163 -12.10 -6.93 4.03
CA ASP A 163 -13.20 -7.02 5.01
C ASP A 163 -12.74 -7.28 6.44
N THR A 164 -11.56 -6.80 6.80
CA THR A 164 -11.08 -6.92 8.18
C THR A 164 -11.46 -5.71 9.01
N ASN A 165 -11.85 -5.96 10.28
CA ASN A 165 -12.17 -4.92 11.27
C ASN A 165 -10.97 -4.58 12.17
N VAL A 166 -9.88 -5.33 12.05
CA VAL A 166 -8.66 -5.18 12.86
C VAL A 166 -7.47 -5.12 11.93
N ASP A 167 -6.52 -4.26 12.27
CA ASP A 167 -5.24 -4.18 11.61
C ASP A 167 -4.36 -5.38 11.99
N SER A 168 -3.92 -6.17 11.00
CA SER A 168 -3.05 -7.32 11.19
C SER A 168 -1.67 -6.97 11.78
N HIS A 169 -1.27 -5.68 11.76
CA HIS A 169 -0.11 -5.20 12.50
C HIS A 169 -0.32 -5.18 14.02
N ARG A 170 -1.58 -5.19 14.49
CA ARG A 170 -1.96 -5.08 15.90
C ARG A 170 -2.51 -6.37 16.50
N ASP A 171 -3.33 -7.09 15.76
CA ASP A 171 -3.92 -8.37 16.19
C ASP A 171 -4.26 -9.23 14.96
N LEU A 172 -4.64 -10.50 15.19
CA LEU A 172 -4.99 -11.47 14.15
C LEU A 172 -6.46 -11.31 13.74
N PRO A 173 -6.74 -10.75 12.55
CA PRO A 173 -8.11 -10.59 12.06
C PRO A 173 -8.74 -11.92 11.67
N THR A 174 -10.09 -11.95 11.68
CA THR A 174 -10.89 -13.07 11.18
C THR A 174 -11.95 -12.54 10.22
N VAL A 175 -12.09 -13.17 9.05
CA VAL A 175 -13.13 -12.87 8.06
C VAL A 175 -14.15 -14.00 8.06
N ASN A 176 -15.30 -13.74 8.67
CA ASN A 176 -16.40 -14.72 8.85
C ASN A 176 -17.39 -14.64 7.67
N LYS A 177 -16.96 -15.18 6.52
CA LYS A 177 -17.81 -15.33 5.32
C LYS A 177 -17.91 -16.78 4.92
N SER A 178 -18.99 -17.16 4.25
CA SER A 178 -19.12 -18.46 3.60
C SER A 178 -18.12 -18.59 2.45
N LEU A 179 -17.83 -19.82 2.04
CA LEU A 179 -16.96 -20.07 0.90
C LEU A 179 -17.50 -19.42 -0.39
N GLU A 180 -18.82 -19.44 -0.57
CA GLU A 180 -19.49 -18.81 -1.72
C GLU A 180 -19.28 -17.28 -1.74
N GLU A 181 -19.42 -16.61 -0.60
CA GLU A 181 -19.14 -15.17 -0.48
C GLU A 181 -17.68 -14.85 -0.73
N LEU A 182 -16.75 -15.65 -0.18
CA LEU A 182 -15.32 -15.48 -0.42
C LEU A 182 -14.97 -15.65 -1.91
N GLN A 183 -15.55 -16.64 -2.59
CA GLN A 183 -15.35 -16.86 -4.01
C GLN A 183 -15.90 -15.74 -4.88
N ALA A 184 -17.01 -15.14 -4.47
CA ALA A 184 -17.62 -14.03 -5.19
C ALA A 184 -16.88 -12.70 -5.01
N LEU A 185 -16.19 -12.51 -3.89
CA LEU A 185 -15.55 -11.25 -3.51
C LEU A 185 -14.02 -11.41 -3.34
N GLU A 186 -13.56 -11.77 -2.14
CA GLU A 186 -12.14 -11.70 -1.76
C GLU A 186 -11.23 -12.52 -2.67
N LEU A 187 -11.64 -13.73 -3.04
CA LEU A 187 -10.85 -14.66 -3.86
C LEU A 187 -10.85 -14.31 -5.35
N ALA A 188 -11.89 -13.66 -5.83
CA ALA A 188 -12.08 -13.41 -7.27
C ALA A 188 -10.91 -12.62 -7.91
N PRO A 189 -10.40 -11.51 -7.34
CA PRO A 189 -9.26 -10.79 -7.90
C PRO A 189 -7.99 -11.62 -7.99
N PHE A 190 -7.72 -12.47 -6.99
CA PHE A 190 -6.53 -13.32 -6.97
C PHE A 190 -6.63 -14.46 -7.99
N GLN A 191 -7.83 -15.03 -8.17
CA GLN A 191 -8.04 -16.06 -9.21
C GLN A 191 -7.83 -15.47 -10.62
N ILE A 192 -8.28 -14.23 -10.86
CA ILE A 192 -8.01 -13.52 -12.10
C ILE A 192 -6.50 -13.27 -12.25
N ALA A 193 -5.80 -12.85 -11.17
CA ALA A 193 -4.35 -12.63 -11.20
C ALA A 193 -3.57 -13.92 -11.51
N VAL A 194 -4.01 -15.07 -10.98
CA VAL A 194 -3.44 -16.38 -11.33
C VAL A 194 -3.60 -16.63 -12.83
N SER A 195 -4.78 -16.40 -13.41
CA SER A 195 -5.03 -16.59 -14.86
C SER A 195 -4.20 -15.64 -15.74
N ARG A 196 -3.76 -14.50 -15.18
CA ARG A 196 -2.89 -13.51 -15.83
C ARG A 196 -1.40 -13.75 -15.51
N ASN A 197 -1.05 -14.88 -14.90
CA ASN A 197 0.33 -15.25 -14.55
C ASN A 197 1.03 -14.18 -13.68
N ALA A 198 0.37 -13.65 -12.65
CA ALA A 198 1.00 -12.77 -11.70
C ALA A 198 2.31 -13.39 -11.17
N PRO A 199 3.46 -12.69 -11.23
CA PRO A 199 4.76 -13.32 -10.97
C PRO A 199 4.99 -13.67 -9.50
N ALA A 200 4.35 -12.92 -8.59
CA ALA A 200 4.39 -13.21 -7.15
C ALA A 200 3.08 -12.82 -6.47
N MET A 201 2.83 -13.46 -5.33
CA MET A 201 1.66 -13.23 -4.48
C MET A 201 2.07 -13.20 -3.01
N MET A 202 1.68 -12.15 -2.28
CA MET A 202 1.93 -12.01 -0.85
C MET A 202 0.73 -12.49 -0.05
N THR A 203 0.99 -13.28 1.00
CA THR A 203 -0.07 -13.84 1.86
C THR A 203 -0.50 -12.86 2.93
N ALA A 204 -1.74 -12.99 3.42
CA ALA A 204 -2.29 -12.21 4.53
C ALA A 204 -2.24 -12.99 5.86
N HIS A 205 -2.03 -12.26 6.95
CA HIS A 205 -2.12 -12.80 8.32
C HIS A 205 -3.55 -12.72 8.83
N ILE A 206 -4.46 -13.53 8.26
CA ILE A 206 -5.91 -13.49 8.51
C ILE A 206 -6.44 -14.92 8.60
N VAL A 207 -7.36 -15.16 9.52
CA VAL A 207 -8.11 -16.42 9.62
C VAL A 207 -9.38 -16.34 8.77
N TYR A 208 -9.61 -17.35 7.94
CA TYR A 208 -10.81 -17.54 7.13
C TYR A 208 -11.45 -18.87 7.51
N PRO A 209 -12.40 -18.92 8.47
CA PRO A 209 -12.93 -20.18 8.98
C PRO A 209 -13.54 -21.09 7.91
N ALA A 210 -14.06 -20.55 6.83
CA ALA A 210 -14.59 -21.32 5.70
C ALA A 210 -13.51 -22.01 4.86
N LEU A 211 -12.23 -21.60 4.98
CA LEU A 211 -11.09 -22.20 4.28
C LEU A 211 -10.19 -23.00 5.23
N ASP A 212 -9.88 -22.40 6.41
CA ASP A 212 -9.11 -23.01 7.49
C ASP A 212 -9.45 -22.26 8.79
N ALA A 213 -10.13 -22.94 9.72
CA ALA A 213 -10.56 -22.34 10.98
C ALA A 213 -9.45 -22.27 12.04
N GLU A 214 -8.35 -22.99 11.85
CA GLU A 214 -7.29 -23.16 12.85
C GLU A 214 -6.07 -22.29 12.56
N ASN A 215 -5.81 -21.98 11.29
CA ASN A 215 -4.59 -21.32 10.87
C ASN A 215 -4.87 -20.04 10.09
N PRO A 216 -4.09 -18.97 10.31
CA PRO A 216 -4.12 -17.83 9.40
C PRO A 216 -3.61 -18.24 8.01
N ALA A 217 -4.08 -17.57 6.97
CA ALA A 217 -3.81 -17.92 5.57
C ALA A 217 -2.32 -18.12 5.27
N THR A 218 -1.43 -17.29 5.85
CA THR A 218 0.03 -17.42 5.72
C THR A 218 0.57 -18.78 6.17
N MET A 219 -0.09 -19.46 7.12
CA MET A 219 0.33 -20.76 7.68
C MET A 219 -0.65 -21.87 7.37
N SER A 220 -1.58 -21.66 6.45
CA SER A 220 -2.62 -22.62 6.07
C SER A 220 -2.24 -23.43 4.83
N ARG A 221 -1.96 -24.71 5.02
CA ARG A 221 -1.74 -25.64 3.90
C ARG A 221 -2.98 -25.80 2.99
N PRO A 222 -4.22 -25.88 3.52
CA PRO A 222 -5.42 -25.87 2.70
C PRO A 222 -5.50 -24.64 1.77
N ILE A 223 -5.07 -23.45 2.24
CA ILE A 223 -5.11 -22.22 1.45
C ILE A 223 -3.92 -22.15 0.47
N LEU A 224 -2.67 -22.28 0.94
CA LEU A 224 -1.51 -22.03 0.10
C LEU A 224 -1.21 -23.20 -0.84
N THR A 225 -1.35 -24.44 -0.37
CA THR A 225 -1.15 -25.62 -1.23
C THR A 225 -2.47 -26.02 -1.88
N GLY A 226 -3.50 -26.31 -1.08
CA GLY A 226 -4.76 -26.88 -1.61
C GLY A 226 -5.48 -25.95 -2.57
N LEU A 227 -5.75 -24.71 -2.19
CA LEU A 227 -6.48 -23.77 -3.05
C LEU A 227 -5.55 -23.17 -4.13
N LEU A 228 -4.44 -22.55 -3.71
CA LEU A 228 -3.64 -21.75 -4.63
C LEU A 228 -2.81 -22.60 -5.59
N ARG A 229 -2.13 -23.67 -5.08
CA ARG A 229 -1.28 -24.53 -5.94
C ARG A 229 -2.08 -25.62 -6.65
N ASP A 230 -2.84 -26.42 -5.91
CA ASP A 230 -3.46 -27.61 -6.46
C ASP A 230 -4.71 -27.31 -7.28
N GLN A 231 -5.60 -26.44 -6.79
CA GLN A 231 -6.85 -26.10 -7.49
C GLN A 231 -6.65 -25.02 -8.56
N TRP A 232 -5.91 -23.95 -8.26
CA TRP A 232 -5.72 -22.85 -9.21
C TRP A 232 -4.45 -22.99 -10.06
N ASN A 233 -3.60 -23.98 -9.77
CA ASN A 233 -2.35 -24.25 -10.49
C ASN A 233 -1.40 -23.04 -10.57
N TYR A 234 -1.34 -22.23 -9.52
CA TYR A 234 -0.48 -21.06 -9.48
C TYR A 234 1.00 -21.42 -9.48
N GLN A 235 1.76 -20.85 -10.41
CA GLN A 235 3.18 -21.17 -10.62
C GLN A 235 4.13 -20.05 -10.15
N GLY A 236 3.62 -18.86 -9.82
CA GLY A 236 4.44 -17.74 -9.34
C GLY A 236 4.97 -17.93 -7.91
N VAL A 237 5.78 -17.01 -7.46
CA VAL A 237 6.35 -17.02 -6.09
C VAL A 237 5.28 -16.67 -5.06
N VAL A 238 5.16 -17.45 -3.99
CA VAL A 238 4.37 -17.11 -2.80
C VAL A 238 5.31 -16.62 -1.72
N ILE A 239 5.16 -15.36 -1.33
CA ILE A 239 5.90 -14.73 -0.23
C ILE A 239 4.94 -14.39 0.91
N THR A 240 5.39 -14.51 2.16
CA THR A 240 4.57 -14.07 3.30
C THR A 240 4.56 -12.55 3.41
N ASP A 241 3.55 -11.99 4.09
CA ASP A 241 3.69 -10.68 4.71
C ASP A 241 4.72 -10.72 5.85
N GLY A 242 5.03 -9.58 6.47
CA GLY A 242 6.06 -9.47 7.51
C GLY A 242 5.83 -10.42 8.68
N MET A 243 6.75 -11.36 8.91
CA MET A 243 6.62 -12.37 9.98
C MET A 243 6.84 -11.77 11.38
N ASP A 244 7.33 -10.54 11.48
CA ASP A 244 7.48 -9.76 12.71
C ASP A 244 6.20 -9.00 13.12
N MET A 245 5.15 -9.03 12.29
CA MET A 245 3.87 -8.42 12.61
C MET A 245 3.24 -9.10 13.83
N HIS A 246 2.61 -8.30 14.71
CA HIS A 246 2.11 -8.76 16.01
C HIS A 246 1.09 -9.90 15.91
N ALA A 247 0.26 -9.91 14.86
CA ALA A 247 -0.68 -10.99 14.56
C ALA A 247 -0.01 -12.38 14.54
N ILE A 248 1.24 -12.45 14.12
CA ILE A 248 2.00 -13.69 13.95
C ILE A 248 3.07 -13.83 15.04
N ALA A 249 3.99 -12.86 15.14
CA ALA A 249 5.13 -12.96 16.07
C ALA A 249 4.69 -13.11 17.52
N GLY A 250 3.66 -12.38 17.94
CA GLY A 250 3.14 -12.42 19.31
C GLY A 250 2.46 -13.74 19.71
N ARG A 251 1.90 -14.47 18.72
CA ARG A 251 1.16 -15.72 18.98
C ARG A 251 1.99 -16.99 18.77
N TYR A 252 2.86 -16.98 17.76
CA TYR A 252 3.52 -18.20 17.27
C TYR A 252 5.03 -18.16 17.45
N GLY A 253 5.64 -16.98 17.66
CA GLY A 253 7.09 -16.76 17.54
C GLY A 253 7.54 -16.77 16.07
N VAL A 254 8.56 -15.97 15.74
CA VAL A 254 8.96 -15.75 14.33
C VAL A 254 9.51 -17.01 13.66
N GLY A 255 10.32 -17.81 14.36
CA GLY A 255 10.90 -19.05 13.82
C GLY A 255 9.84 -20.11 13.53
N ASN A 256 8.97 -20.41 14.50
CA ASN A 256 7.88 -21.39 14.32
C ASN A 256 6.89 -20.95 13.24
N ALA A 257 6.52 -19.68 13.20
CA ALA A 257 5.62 -19.16 12.18
C ALA A 257 6.22 -19.27 10.77
N ALA A 258 7.52 -18.97 10.61
CA ALA A 258 8.23 -19.11 9.34
C ALA A 258 8.25 -20.57 8.84
N VAL A 259 8.53 -21.52 9.75
CA VAL A 259 8.47 -22.96 9.46
C VAL A 259 7.08 -23.38 8.99
N ARG A 260 6.03 -22.97 9.72
CA ARG A 260 4.64 -23.28 9.36
C ARG A 260 4.26 -22.70 8.00
N ALA A 261 4.68 -21.46 7.70
CA ALA A 261 4.45 -20.84 6.40
C ALA A 261 5.16 -21.60 5.26
N LEU A 262 6.42 -22.02 5.47
CA LEU A 262 7.17 -22.82 4.50
C LEU A 262 6.48 -24.16 4.22
N LEU A 263 6.06 -24.86 5.28
CA LEU A 263 5.34 -26.16 5.18
C LEU A 263 3.93 -26.00 4.61
N ALA A 264 3.28 -24.87 4.80
CA ALA A 264 1.98 -24.56 4.20
C ALA A 264 2.04 -24.32 2.70
N GLY A 265 3.20 -23.94 2.14
CA GLY A 265 3.37 -23.74 0.70
C GLY A 265 3.99 -22.40 0.30
N ALA A 266 4.37 -21.54 1.23
CA ALA A 266 5.15 -20.34 0.91
C ALA A 266 6.53 -20.70 0.35
N ASP A 267 7.00 -19.95 -0.66
CA ASP A 267 8.33 -20.13 -1.24
C ASP A 267 9.37 -19.27 -0.50
N MET A 268 8.96 -18.13 0.00
CA MET A 268 9.80 -17.16 0.68
C MET A 268 9.08 -16.60 1.91
N VAL A 269 9.80 -16.39 2.99
CA VAL A 269 9.32 -15.69 4.18
C VAL A 269 9.93 -14.29 4.27
N MET A 270 9.15 -13.32 4.74
CA MET A 270 9.58 -11.94 4.93
C MET A 270 9.94 -11.71 6.40
N ALA A 271 11.21 -11.90 6.76
CA ALA A 271 11.74 -11.73 8.11
C ALA A 271 12.28 -10.30 8.29
N LEU A 272 11.39 -9.37 8.68
CA LEU A 272 11.69 -7.94 8.74
C LEU A 272 12.07 -7.44 10.14
N GLY A 273 12.07 -8.29 11.14
CA GLY A 273 12.40 -7.96 12.53
C GLY A 273 13.87 -7.57 12.76
N THR A 274 14.30 -7.69 14.01
CA THR A 274 15.69 -7.43 14.39
C THR A 274 16.63 -8.51 13.85
N THR A 275 17.94 -8.28 13.91
CA THR A 275 18.94 -9.27 13.49
C THR A 275 18.78 -10.60 14.26
N GLU A 276 18.45 -10.54 15.55
CA GLU A 276 18.22 -11.71 16.38
C GLU A 276 17.03 -12.52 15.90
N THR A 277 15.90 -11.87 15.62
CA THR A 277 14.68 -12.55 15.10
C THR A 277 14.85 -13.05 13.67
N GLN A 278 15.69 -12.39 12.87
CA GLN A 278 16.07 -12.88 11.54
C GLN A 278 16.90 -14.15 11.64
N LEU A 279 17.89 -14.19 12.55
CA LEU A 279 18.69 -15.39 12.80
C LEU A 279 17.85 -16.53 13.37
N GLU A 280 16.92 -16.26 14.30
CA GLU A 280 15.96 -17.24 14.80
C GLU A 280 15.17 -17.86 13.62
N THR A 281 14.65 -17.01 12.72
CA THR A 281 13.92 -17.45 11.54
C THR A 281 14.79 -18.32 10.61
N LEU A 282 16.01 -17.89 10.31
CA LEU A 282 16.94 -18.63 9.43
C LEU A 282 17.34 -19.98 10.04
N ASN A 283 17.63 -20.02 11.34
CA ASN A 283 17.98 -21.26 12.03
C ASN A 283 16.81 -22.25 12.03
N ALA A 284 15.60 -21.79 12.34
CA ALA A 284 14.40 -22.63 12.32
C ALA A 284 14.11 -23.22 10.92
N LEU A 285 14.23 -22.43 9.86
CA LEU A 285 14.07 -22.89 8.48
C LEU A 285 15.17 -23.89 8.09
N THR A 286 16.41 -23.66 8.52
CA THR A 286 17.54 -24.57 8.26
C THR A 286 17.32 -25.90 8.94
N GLU A 287 16.89 -25.92 10.20
CA GLU A 287 16.60 -27.13 10.97
C GLU A 287 15.52 -27.99 10.30
N VAL A 288 14.43 -27.37 9.83
CA VAL A 288 13.32 -28.07 9.14
C VAL A 288 13.80 -28.76 7.86
N ILE A 289 14.70 -28.10 7.11
CA ILE A 289 15.28 -28.67 5.89
C ILE A 289 16.24 -29.84 6.24
N LEU A 290 17.11 -29.65 7.24
CA LEU A 290 18.08 -30.65 7.63
C LEU A 290 17.46 -31.87 8.34
N SER A 291 16.30 -31.71 8.97
CA SER A 291 15.55 -32.79 9.64
C SER A 291 14.53 -33.50 8.74
N ASP A 292 14.58 -33.26 7.42
CA ASP A 292 13.70 -33.87 6.41
C ASP A 292 12.19 -33.64 6.67
N GLN A 293 11.80 -32.61 7.42
CA GLN A 293 10.39 -32.24 7.62
C GLN A 293 9.79 -31.63 6.35
N ILE A 294 10.63 -31.14 5.45
CA ILE A 294 10.27 -30.76 4.07
C ILE A 294 11.15 -31.55 3.10
N SER A 295 10.56 -32.10 2.05
CA SER A 295 11.36 -32.85 1.07
C SER A 295 12.28 -31.95 0.26
N LEU A 296 13.47 -32.46 -0.10
CA LEU A 296 14.40 -31.75 -0.98
C LEU A 296 13.76 -31.37 -2.32
N ALA A 297 12.83 -32.18 -2.84
CA ALA A 297 12.09 -31.87 -4.06
C ALA A 297 11.20 -30.63 -3.90
N GLU A 298 10.51 -30.49 -2.76
CA GLU A 298 9.72 -29.28 -2.47
C GLU A 298 10.61 -28.05 -2.31
N VAL A 299 11.75 -28.17 -1.62
CA VAL A 299 12.72 -27.08 -1.50
C VAL A 299 13.25 -26.67 -2.88
N GLN A 300 13.61 -27.62 -3.73
CA GLN A 300 14.06 -27.35 -5.11
C GLN A 300 13.00 -26.65 -5.95
N GLN A 301 11.72 -27.03 -5.84
CA GLN A 301 10.63 -26.36 -6.54
C GLN A 301 10.44 -24.91 -6.09
N LYS A 302 10.57 -24.63 -4.78
CA LYS A 302 10.50 -23.27 -4.24
C LYS A 302 11.68 -22.43 -4.75
N LEU A 303 12.89 -22.96 -4.71
CA LEU A 303 14.09 -22.29 -5.25
C LEU A 303 13.99 -22.05 -6.76
N GLN A 304 13.41 -23.00 -7.51
CA GLN A 304 13.22 -22.84 -8.95
C GLN A 304 12.27 -21.68 -9.28
N ARG A 305 11.13 -21.55 -8.56
CA ARG A 305 10.21 -20.42 -8.76
C ARG A 305 10.91 -19.07 -8.50
N MET A 306 11.74 -18.98 -7.47
CA MET A 306 12.52 -17.76 -7.20
C MET A 306 13.58 -17.51 -8.29
N ALA A 307 14.24 -18.56 -8.79
CA ALA A 307 15.22 -18.45 -9.87
C ALA A 307 14.54 -17.99 -11.19
N ASP A 308 13.35 -18.50 -11.49
CA ASP A 308 12.59 -18.09 -12.67
C ASP A 308 12.13 -16.63 -12.55
N LEU A 309 11.72 -16.18 -11.35
CA LEU A 309 11.39 -14.78 -11.09
C LEU A 309 12.58 -13.87 -11.35
N THR A 310 13.76 -14.19 -10.80
CA THR A 310 14.95 -13.35 -10.96
C THR A 310 15.54 -13.41 -12.37
N LYS A 311 15.37 -14.53 -13.07
CA LYS A 311 15.75 -14.65 -14.49
C LYS A 311 14.87 -13.77 -15.37
N THR A 312 13.58 -13.68 -15.08
CA THR A 312 12.62 -12.86 -15.85
C THR A 312 12.77 -11.38 -15.51
N TYR A 313 13.01 -11.06 -14.24
CA TYR A 313 13.12 -9.70 -13.72
C TYR A 313 14.46 -9.51 -13.00
N PRO A 314 15.58 -9.47 -13.75
CA PRO A 314 16.91 -9.36 -13.15
C PRO A 314 17.13 -8.00 -12.50
N CYS A 315 17.86 -8.00 -11.38
CA CYS A 315 18.35 -6.76 -10.77
C CYS A 315 19.54 -6.24 -11.59
N ILE A 316 19.29 -5.30 -12.47
CA ILE A 316 20.28 -4.73 -13.38
C ILE A 316 20.48 -3.23 -13.13
N ASP A 317 21.65 -2.73 -13.52
CA ASP A 317 21.91 -1.30 -13.57
C ASP A 317 21.19 -0.68 -14.75
N THR A 318 20.57 0.47 -14.53
CA THR A 318 19.87 1.16 -15.60
C THR A 318 20.31 2.63 -15.66
N ALA A 319 20.50 3.13 -16.87
CA ALA A 319 20.82 4.53 -17.11
C ALA A 319 19.57 5.44 -17.10
N TYR A 320 18.41 4.91 -16.71
CA TYR A 320 17.18 5.68 -16.69
C TYR A 320 17.31 6.93 -15.82
N GLN A 321 16.91 8.05 -16.37
CA GLN A 321 16.68 9.28 -15.62
C GLN A 321 15.18 9.54 -15.60
N THR A 322 14.66 10.01 -14.48
CA THR A 322 13.23 10.32 -14.35
C THR A 322 12.78 11.23 -15.48
N ASP A 323 11.92 10.71 -16.35
CA ASP A 323 11.43 11.45 -17.52
C ASP A 323 10.41 12.52 -17.08
N MET A 324 10.44 13.68 -17.74
CA MET A 324 9.43 14.71 -17.59
C MET A 324 8.03 14.18 -17.97
N ALA A 325 7.95 13.27 -18.95
CA ALA A 325 6.70 12.63 -19.35
C ALA A 325 6.06 11.85 -18.21
N ASP A 326 6.84 11.12 -17.40
CA ASP A 326 6.32 10.40 -16.24
C ASP A 326 5.80 11.35 -15.15
N ARG A 327 6.45 12.50 -14.94
CA ARG A 327 5.96 13.53 -14.02
C ARG A 327 4.65 14.15 -14.48
N ILE A 328 4.53 14.44 -15.77
CA ILE A 328 3.30 14.96 -16.39
C ILE A 328 2.19 13.92 -16.28
N LEU A 329 2.47 12.66 -16.55
CA LEU A 329 1.53 11.55 -16.42
C LEU A 329 1.00 11.47 -14.98
N MET A 330 1.87 11.46 -13.96
CA MET A 330 1.45 11.39 -12.56
C MET A 330 0.60 12.62 -12.17
N SER A 331 1.01 13.83 -12.57
CA SER A 331 0.20 15.03 -12.34
C SER A 331 -1.19 14.94 -12.98
N SER A 332 -1.28 14.40 -14.19
CA SER A 332 -2.54 14.15 -14.88
C SER A 332 -3.37 13.10 -14.15
N ALA A 333 -2.75 11.99 -13.74
CA ALA A 333 -3.43 10.89 -13.05
C ALA A 333 -4.04 11.35 -11.72
N TRP A 334 -3.32 12.13 -10.92
CA TRP A 334 -3.86 12.73 -9.68
C TRP A 334 -5.06 13.63 -9.94
N LYS A 335 -5.02 14.47 -10.98
CA LYS A 335 -6.15 15.35 -11.35
C LYS A 335 -7.37 14.56 -11.80
N ARG A 336 -7.18 13.47 -12.55
CA ARG A 336 -8.27 12.62 -13.04
C ARG A 336 -8.95 11.81 -11.94
N GLY A 337 -8.24 11.51 -10.86
CA GLY A 337 -8.79 10.84 -9.68
C GLY A 337 -9.51 11.77 -8.71
N LEU A 338 -9.36 13.11 -8.83
CA LEU A 338 -10.07 14.05 -7.95
C LEU A 338 -11.57 13.81 -8.00
N THR A 339 -12.17 13.65 -6.83
CA THR A 339 -13.58 13.33 -6.67
C THR A 339 -14.25 14.36 -5.77
N THR A 340 -15.46 14.77 -6.12
CA THR A 340 -16.32 15.60 -5.25
C THR A 340 -17.51 14.79 -4.74
N GLN A 341 -17.94 15.11 -3.52
CA GLN A 341 -19.17 14.58 -2.92
C GLN A 341 -20.07 15.75 -2.50
N GLY A 342 -21.37 15.58 -2.67
CA GLY A 342 -22.33 16.69 -2.49
C GLY A 342 -22.09 17.80 -3.51
N ASP A 343 -22.62 18.99 -3.24
CA ASP A 343 -22.48 20.16 -4.11
C ASP A 343 -21.15 20.90 -3.87
N ALA A 344 -20.03 20.16 -3.73
CA ALA A 344 -18.75 20.74 -3.47
C ALA A 344 -18.29 21.67 -4.60
N GLN A 345 -18.04 22.94 -4.26
CA GLN A 345 -17.52 23.96 -5.16
C GLN A 345 -16.33 24.66 -4.51
N PRO A 346 -15.36 25.13 -5.30
CA PRO A 346 -14.29 25.97 -4.77
C PRO A 346 -14.90 27.24 -4.16
N PRO A 347 -14.38 27.74 -3.02
CA PRO A 347 -14.78 29.02 -2.49
C PRO A 347 -14.58 30.13 -3.52
N ALA A 348 -15.42 31.17 -3.48
CA ALA A 348 -15.29 32.30 -4.39
C ALA A 348 -13.89 32.95 -4.27
N LYS A 349 -13.32 33.38 -5.39
CA LYS A 349 -12.01 34.03 -5.43
C LYS A 349 -11.98 35.24 -4.48
N GLY A 350 -10.96 35.30 -3.61
CA GLY A 350 -10.80 36.35 -2.61
C GLY A 350 -11.58 36.11 -1.31
N SER A 351 -12.24 34.96 -1.14
CA SER A 351 -12.86 34.58 0.13
C SER A 351 -11.81 34.52 1.24
N LYS A 352 -12.25 34.80 2.47
CA LYS A 352 -11.47 34.54 3.67
C LYS A 352 -11.76 33.12 4.15
N LEU A 353 -10.72 32.33 4.33
CA LEU A 353 -10.86 30.93 4.76
C LEU A 353 -10.41 30.75 6.21
N ARG A 354 -11.01 29.81 6.90
CA ARG A 354 -10.47 29.20 8.11
C ARG A 354 -10.17 27.73 7.81
N LEU A 355 -8.88 27.37 7.86
CA LEU A 355 -8.43 25.99 7.74
C LEU A 355 -8.38 25.36 9.13
N VAL A 356 -9.13 24.27 9.34
CA VAL A 356 -9.05 23.42 10.54
C VAL A 356 -8.38 22.12 10.14
N ILE A 357 -7.27 21.76 10.79
CA ILE A 357 -6.41 20.65 10.37
C ILE A 357 -5.64 20.05 11.56
N SER A 358 -5.33 18.74 11.53
CA SER A 358 -4.43 18.13 12.52
C SER A 358 -3.03 18.74 12.43
N ALA A 359 -2.41 19.03 13.59
CA ALA A 359 -1.09 19.66 13.66
C ALA A 359 -0.02 18.77 13.02
N ASP A 360 0.09 17.52 13.48
CA ASP A 360 1.05 16.54 13.00
C ASP A 360 0.40 15.17 12.85
N VAL A 361 0.85 14.43 11.83
CA VAL A 361 0.39 13.06 11.57
C VAL A 361 1.61 12.16 11.41
N VAL A 362 1.82 11.30 12.39
CA VAL A 362 2.92 10.34 12.38
C VAL A 362 2.61 9.13 11.48
N SER A 363 3.66 8.41 11.05
CA SER A 363 3.50 7.14 10.33
C SER A 363 2.77 6.11 11.21
N ASP A 364 1.91 5.32 10.59
CA ASP A 364 1.20 4.21 11.24
C ASP A 364 1.93 2.85 11.11
N GLY A 365 3.14 2.86 10.51
CA GLY A 365 3.94 1.67 10.26
C GLY A 365 3.67 1.02 8.88
N VAL A 366 2.49 1.21 8.32
CA VAL A 366 2.14 0.77 6.94
C VAL A 366 2.43 1.88 5.96
N SER A 367 1.90 3.07 6.25
CA SER A 367 1.99 4.27 5.44
C SER A 367 3.06 5.22 5.97
N GLU A 368 3.55 6.08 5.09
CA GLU A 368 4.41 7.18 5.50
C GLU A 368 3.63 8.19 6.37
N ALA A 369 4.37 9.08 7.05
CA ALA A 369 3.75 10.15 7.81
C ALA A 369 2.86 11.02 6.93
N GLY A 370 1.77 11.53 7.50
CA GLY A 370 0.86 12.45 6.82
C GLY A 370 1.51 13.78 6.46
N ILE A 371 0.77 14.62 5.73
CA ILE A 371 1.26 15.92 5.32
C ILE A 371 1.26 16.92 6.50
N PRO A 372 2.32 17.68 6.74
CA PRO A 372 2.31 18.74 7.73
C PRO A 372 1.25 19.83 7.45
N ALA A 373 0.54 20.27 8.48
CA ALA A 373 -0.49 21.31 8.38
C ALA A 373 -0.03 22.57 7.63
N ALA A 374 1.22 23.00 7.85
CA ALA A 374 1.81 24.14 7.18
C ALA A 374 1.83 24.05 5.65
N LYS A 375 1.95 22.84 5.08
CA LYS A 375 1.93 22.65 3.62
C LYS A 375 0.52 22.84 3.03
N VAL A 376 -0.51 22.35 3.72
CA VAL A 376 -1.91 22.53 3.30
C VAL A 376 -2.30 23.99 3.46
N SER A 377 -1.93 24.62 4.60
CA SER A 377 -2.10 26.05 4.84
C SER A 377 -1.45 26.91 3.74
N ALA A 378 -0.19 26.64 3.39
CA ALA A 378 0.53 27.36 2.34
C ALA A 378 -0.13 27.18 0.95
N MET A 379 -0.64 25.97 0.65
CA MET A 379 -1.37 25.73 -0.59
C MET A 379 -2.61 26.61 -0.69
N LEU A 380 -3.45 26.66 0.36
CA LEU A 380 -4.64 27.50 0.37
C LEU A 380 -4.30 28.99 0.42
N ALA A 381 -3.26 29.38 1.17
CA ALA A 381 -2.80 30.78 1.27
C ALA A 381 -2.25 31.33 -0.05
N SER A 382 -1.87 30.46 -0.99
CA SER A 382 -1.52 30.89 -2.36
C SER A 382 -2.71 31.43 -3.16
N LEU A 383 -3.95 31.18 -2.71
CA LEU A 383 -5.20 31.52 -3.41
C LEU A 383 -6.13 32.44 -2.57
N TYR A 384 -6.04 32.36 -1.23
CA TYR A 384 -7.00 32.96 -0.30
C TYR A 384 -6.31 33.62 0.90
N ASP A 385 -7.05 34.46 1.64
CA ASP A 385 -6.65 34.91 2.98
C ASP A 385 -7.02 33.81 4.00
N VAL A 386 -6.01 33.11 4.53
CA VAL A 386 -6.20 31.90 5.35
C VAL A 386 -5.83 32.12 6.80
N ASP A 387 -6.77 31.88 7.69
CA ASP A 387 -6.55 31.66 9.12
C ASP A 387 -6.46 30.17 9.40
N THR A 388 -5.38 29.70 10.03
CA THR A 388 -5.15 28.27 10.27
C THR A 388 -5.27 27.92 11.74
N VAL A 389 -6.18 27.03 12.05
CA VAL A 389 -6.41 26.44 13.37
C VAL A 389 -5.98 24.98 13.35
N THR A 390 -5.04 24.62 14.21
CA THR A 390 -4.58 23.23 14.31
C THR A 390 -5.11 22.56 15.57
N PHE A 391 -5.27 21.23 15.52
CA PHE A 391 -5.61 20.40 16.67
C PHE A 391 -4.69 19.16 16.73
N ASP A 392 -4.40 18.69 17.94
CA ASP A 392 -3.61 17.48 18.17
C ASP A 392 -4.50 16.22 18.23
N ASN A 393 -5.69 16.39 18.82
CA ASN A 393 -6.67 15.31 18.96
C ASN A 393 -8.08 15.84 18.65
N ALA A 394 -8.73 15.19 17.68
CA ALA A 394 -10.06 15.58 17.22
C ALA A 394 -11.13 15.47 18.33
N ASP A 395 -11.05 14.46 19.19
CA ASP A 395 -12.05 14.24 20.25
C ASP A 395 -11.97 15.29 21.38
N SER A 396 -10.84 15.95 21.55
CA SER A 396 -10.65 17.00 22.55
C SER A 396 -10.76 18.41 21.95
N PHE A 397 -10.88 18.54 20.64
CA PHE A 397 -10.97 19.83 19.99
C PHE A 397 -12.38 20.44 20.10
N ASP A 398 -12.47 21.64 20.66
CA ASP A 398 -13.74 22.35 20.77
C ASP A 398 -14.07 23.12 19.50
N TRP A 399 -14.81 22.50 18.61
CA TRP A 399 -15.28 23.11 17.37
C TRP A 399 -16.12 24.37 17.61
N SER A 400 -16.87 24.44 18.73
CA SER A 400 -17.74 25.57 19.05
C SER A 400 -16.99 26.83 19.49
N ALA A 401 -15.71 26.69 19.84
CA ALA A 401 -14.83 27.81 20.14
C ALA A 401 -14.28 28.52 18.91
N LEU A 402 -14.51 28.01 17.71
CA LEU A 402 -14.11 28.68 16.47
C LEU A 402 -14.87 30.00 16.34
N PRO A 403 -14.18 31.13 16.00
CA PRO A 403 -14.84 32.41 15.80
C PRO A 403 -15.87 32.39 14.67
N ASP A 404 -17.04 32.90 14.93
CA ASP A 404 -18.07 33.20 13.91
C ASP A 404 -17.83 34.59 13.30
N ASP A 405 -16.83 34.67 12.41
CA ASP A 405 -16.37 35.93 11.78
C ASP A 405 -16.64 35.95 10.27
N GLY A 406 -17.48 35.02 9.78
CA GLY A 406 -17.88 34.94 8.36
C GLY A 406 -16.80 34.36 7.44
N ARG A 407 -15.75 33.74 7.97
CA ARG A 407 -14.77 32.99 7.17
C ARG A 407 -15.41 31.67 6.69
N PHE A 408 -15.12 31.28 5.45
CA PHE A 408 -15.48 29.98 4.93
C PHE A 408 -14.60 28.89 5.57
N VAL A 409 -15.20 27.94 6.26
CA VAL A 409 -14.48 26.93 7.07
C VAL A 409 -14.16 25.70 6.24
N VAL A 410 -12.89 25.41 6.06
CA VAL A 410 -12.38 24.21 5.41
C VAL A 410 -11.79 23.27 6.47
N LEU A 411 -12.38 22.09 6.65
CA LEU A 411 -11.75 21.00 7.40
C LEU A 411 -10.84 20.22 6.47
N ALA A 412 -9.56 20.06 6.80
CA ALA A 412 -8.66 19.17 6.07
C ALA A 412 -8.35 17.92 6.91
N SER A 413 -8.72 16.75 6.39
CA SER A 413 -8.48 15.45 7.04
C SER A 413 -7.21 14.81 6.48
N THR A 414 -6.21 14.64 7.35
CA THR A 414 -4.87 14.14 7.01
C THR A 414 -4.51 12.84 7.75
N VAL A 415 -5.49 12.21 8.40
CA VAL A 415 -5.32 10.98 9.18
C VAL A 415 -6.02 9.81 8.50
N ARG A 416 -5.59 8.57 8.79
CA ARG A 416 -6.25 7.35 8.27
C ARG A 416 -7.50 6.98 9.07
N ILE A 417 -7.53 7.28 10.37
CA ILE A 417 -8.60 6.84 11.29
C ILE A 417 -9.89 7.62 11.03
N ARG A 418 -11.03 6.93 11.09
CA ARG A 418 -12.37 7.52 11.04
C ARG A 418 -12.63 8.38 12.27
N TYR A 419 -13.40 9.44 12.11
CA TYR A 419 -13.79 10.32 13.20
C TYR A 419 -14.79 9.65 14.15
N SER A 420 -14.68 9.97 15.45
CA SER A 420 -15.59 9.50 16.47
C SER A 420 -17.01 10.05 16.29
N LYS A 421 -17.99 9.42 16.96
CA LYS A 421 -19.38 9.91 16.96
C LYS A 421 -19.48 11.36 17.43
N GLN A 422 -18.71 11.77 18.45
CA GLN A 422 -18.71 13.14 18.97
C GLN A 422 -18.32 14.14 17.88
N VAL A 423 -17.24 13.88 17.14
CA VAL A 423 -16.77 14.72 16.04
C VAL A 423 -17.82 14.80 14.93
N ARG A 424 -18.39 13.64 14.53
CA ARG A 424 -19.42 13.56 13.49
C ARG A 424 -20.65 14.40 13.81
N ASP A 425 -21.06 14.44 15.06
CA ASP A 425 -22.26 15.16 15.49
C ASP A 425 -22.01 16.68 15.60
N THR A 426 -20.78 17.13 15.89
CA THR A 426 -20.48 18.50 16.25
C THR A 426 -19.76 19.32 15.19
N TRP A 427 -18.93 18.71 14.36
CA TRP A 427 -18.14 19.46 13.37
C TRP A 427 -18.97 19.75 12.10
N LYS A 428 -19.05 21.02 11.72
CA LYS A 428 -19.86 21.50 10.59
C LYS A 428 -19.04 22.46 9.73
N PRO A 429 -18.05 21.98 8.94
CA PRO A 429 -17.34 22.83 8.00
C PRO A 429 -18.21 23.15 6.79
N ASP A 430 -17.85 24.20 6.05
CA ASP A 430 -18.47 24.52 4.76
C ASP A 430 -17.95 23.62 3.65
N LEU A 431 -16.70 23.11 3.78
CA LEU A 431 -16.07 22.18 2.85
C LEU A 431 -15.15 21.21 3.61
N HIS A 432 -15.21 19.93 3.24
CA HIS A 432 -14.32 18.90 3.77
C HIS A 432 -13.26 18.53 2.71
N LEU A 433 -12.01 18.87 2.92
CA LEU A 433 -10.87 18.44 2.12
C LEU A 433 -10.33 17.12 2.66
N VAL A 434 -10.65 16.01 2.00
CA VAL A 434 -10.25 14.66 2.42
C VAL A 434 -8.96 14.26 1.70
N LEU A 435 -7.84 14.31 2.42
CA LEU A 435 -6.51 14.08 1.85
C LEU A 435 -6.02 12.63 1.98
N TRP A 436 -6.58 11.84 2.88
CA TRP A 436 -6.12 10.45 3.09
C TRP A 436 -7.26 9.44 2.98
N ASN A 437 -7.91 9.10 4.11
CA ASN A 437 -8.97 8.10 4.12
C ASN A 437 -10.27 8.67 3.51
N PRO A 438 -10.68 8.21 2.31
CA PRO A 438 -11.86 8.74 1.62
C PRO A 438 -13.16 8.55 2.41
N PHE A 439 -13.22 7.54 3.29
CA PHE A 439 -14.40 7.24 4.08
C PHE A 439 -14.69 8.25 5.18
N GLN A 440 -13.74 9.15 5.50
CA GLN A 440 -14.00 10.27 6.41
C GLN A 440 -15.06 11.24 5.89
N MET A 441 -15.34 11.26 4.60
CA MET A 441 -16.46 12.03 4.07
C MET A 441 -17.83 11.52 4.57
N LEU A 442 -17.93 10.26 5.02
CA LEU A 442 -19.14 9.74 5.66
C LEU A 442 -19.29 10.23 7.11
N ASP A 443 -18.20 10.69 7.72
CA ASP A 443 -18.19 11.17 9.10
C ASP A 443 -18.62 12.62 9.19
N ILE A 444 -18.32 13.43 8.18
CA ILE A 444 -18.55 14.88 8.20
C ILE A 444 -19.63 15.21 7.16
N GLN A 445 -20.76 15.70 7.64
CA GLN A 445 -21.89 16.09 6.79
C GLN A 445 -21.63 17.46 6.14
N ALA A 446 -20.74 17.48 5.16
CA ALA A 446 -20.40 18.67 4.36
C ALA A 446 -20.06 18.26 2.93
N PRO A 447 -20.18 19.18 1.95
CA PRO A 447 -19.58 18.95 0.64
C PRO A 447 -18.10 18.62 0.76
N ALA A 448 -17.60 17.67 -0.03
CA ALA A 448 -16.22 17.19 0.11
C ALA A 448 -15.45 17.18 -1.22
N LEU A 449 -14.15 17.53 -1.15
CA LEU A 449 -13.15 17.23 -2.17
C LEU A 449 -12.25 16.12 -1.67
N ILE A 450 -12.06 15.07 -2.45
CA ILE A 450 -11.30 13.88 -2.10
C ILE A 450 -10.11 13.74 -3.04
N THR A 451 -8.89 13.63 -2.49
CA THR A 451 -7.66 13.44 -3.24
C THR A 451 -7.13 12.02 -3.17
N TYR A 452 -7.57 11.21 -2.20
CA TYR A 452 -7.07 9.85 -1.92
C TYR A 452 -5.57 9.79 -1.58
N GLY A 453 -4.97 10.90 -1.17
CA GLY A 453 -3.57 10.98 -0.83
C GLY A 453 -3.10 12.43 -0.72
N PHE A 454 -1.89 12.59 -0.21
CA PHE A 454 -1.31 13.89 0.15
C PHE A 454 0.10 14.12 -0.44
N ALA A 455 0.51 13.33 -1.45
CA ALA A 455 1.74 13.56 -2.18
C ALA A 455 1.75 14.95 -2.84
N ALA A 456 2.92 15.49 -3.14
CA ALA A 456 3.02 16.83 -3.75
C ALA A 456 2.09 17.01 -4.97
N PRO A 457 2.02 16.07 -5.94
CA PRO A 457 1.11 16.23 -7.06
C PRO A 457 -0.38 16.12 -6.68
N ALA A 458 -0.74 15.47 -5.54
CA ALA A 458 -2.10 15.49 -5.00
C ALA A 458 -2.48 16.89 -4.48
N ILE A 459 -1.56 17.53 -3.77
CA ILE A 459 -1.73 18.90 -3.27
C ILE A 459 -1.83 19.88 -4.44
N ASP A 460 -1.01 19.72 -5.48
CA ASP A 460 -1.10 20.52 -6.71
C ASP A 460 -2.44 20.32 -7.43
N ALA A 461 -2.98 19.12 -7.45
CA ALA A 461 -4.29 18.82 -8.01
C ALA A 461 -5.42 19.49 -7.19
N ALA A 462 -5.36 19.41 -5.85
CA ALA A 462 -6.29 20.10 -4.96
C ALA A 462 -6.21 21.62 -5.16
N ARG A 463 -4.98 22.20 -5.19
CA ARG A 463 -4.79 23.62 -5.48
C ARG A 463 -5.45 24.04 -6.80
N ALA A 464 -5.26 23.24 -7.86
CA ALA A 464 -5.85 23.54 -9.16
C ALA A 464 -7.39 23.52 -9.12
N TRP A 465 -7.99 22.62 -8.31
CA TRP A 465 -9.44 22.63 -8.09
C TRP A 465 -9.88 23.88 -7.31
N PHE A 466 -9.20 24.25 -6.22
CA PHE A 466 -9.50 25.46 -5.46
C PHE A 466 -9.34 26.73 -6.31
N ALA A 467 -8.45 26.72 -7.29
CA ALA A 467 -8.29 27.81 -8.25
C ALA A 467 -9.31 27.79 -9.39
N ALA A 468 -10.22 26.82 -9.42
CA ALA A 468 -11.15 26.54 -10.53
C ALA A 468 -10.45 26.30 -11.90
N GLU A 469 -9.20 25.80 -11.86
CA GLU A 469 -8.42 25.44 -13.06
C GLU A 469 -8.74 24.03 -13.56
N VAL A 470 -9.25 23.15 -12.68
CA VAL A 470 -9.66 21.78 -13.01
C VAL A 470 -11.00 21.43 -12.38
N VAL A 471 -11.74 20.55 -13.05
CA VAL A 471 -12.99 19.95 -12.54
C VAL A 471 -12.65 18.58 -11.97
N ALA A 472 -13.17 18.24 -10.79
CA ALA A 472 -13.07 16.91 -10.24
C ALA A 472 -14.01 15.98 -11.03
N SER A 473 -13.44 15.03 -11.76
CA SER A 473 -14.17 14.13 -12.65
C SER A 473 -14.19 12.68 -12.16
N GLY A 474 -13.40 12.37 -11.12
CA GLY A 474 -13.35 11.05 -10.52
C GLY A 474 -14.68 10.67 -9.85
N GLN A 475 -14.95 9.37 -9.80
CA GLN A 475 -16.10 8.82 -9.11
C GLN A 475 -15.66 7.80 -8.08
N ILE A 476 -16.31 7.80 -6.90
CA ILE A 476 -15.92 6.88 -5.84
C ILE A 476 -16.13 5.43 -6.30
N PRO A 477 -15.09 4.59 -6.34
CA PRO A 477 -15.18 3.25 -6.90
C PRO A 477 -15.68 2.21 -5.88
N VAL A 478 -16.44 2.64 -4.87
CA VAL A 478 -16.95 1.79 -3.79
C VAL A 478 -18.48 1.85 -3.76
N ALA A 479 -19.13 0.69 -3.83
CA ALA A 479 -20.58 0.59 -3.78
C ALA A 479 -21.14 1.02 -2.42
N GLY A 480 -22.35 1.59 -2.40
CA GLY A 480 -23.04 2.04 -1.18
C GLY A 480 -22.55 3.40 -0.65
N PHE A 481 -21.73 4.09 -1.39
CA PHE A 481 -21.21 5.43 -1.06
C PHE A 481 -22.16 6.59 -1.41
N THR A 482 -23.38 6.31 -1.75
CA THR A 482 -24.39 7.37 -1.83
C THR A 482 -24.74 7.78 -0.41
N THR A 483 -24.34 9.00 0.01
CA THR A 483 -25.04 9.65 1.12
C THR A 483 -26.51 9.60 0.77
N ALA A 484 -27.31 8.94 1.63
CA ALA A 484 -28.75 9.05 1.51
C ALA A 484 -29.05 10.56 1.42
N ALA A 485 -29.64 10.97 0.31
CA ALA A 485 -30.13 12.33 0.18
C ALA A 485 -31.01 12.60 1.39
N ALA A 486 -30.60 13.60 2.19
CA ALA A 486 -31.35 14.03 3.37
C ALA A 486 -32.73 14.57 2.97
#